data_a8cd18cc5de8b71a05b87e4a4793281f
#
_entry.id   a8cd18cc5de8b71a05b87e4a4793281f
#
_cell.length_a   1.000
_cell.length_b   1.000
_cell.length_c   1.000
_cell.angle_alpha   90.00
_cell.angle_beta   90.00
_cell.angle_gamma   90.00
#
_symmetry.space_group_name_H-M   'P 1'
#
loop_
_entity.id
_entity.type
_entity.pdbx_description
1 polymer ?
#
loop_
_entity_poly.entity_id
_entity_poly.type
_entity_poly.pdbx_seq_one_letter_code
_entity_poly.pdbx_strand_id
1 'polypeptide(L)'
;MKTFQQIPVFVFNLYYTTRLAVYNRGMIELQRCTDQEMWDEYVLENDGHPLQLWGWGQLKSAHGWDVDRMFAYRDDRVVAAAQILTRRMPLPLRAFSYVPRGPVGAQGTSEEFLNAIADYAKREHRSVALSIEPGTAEFPLLTGWKQSPHRILPPNTIMLDLNQSESDLLMQMAKKTRQYIRKSAAEPITIKSVRTKDELAKCLDVYRHTSSRAKFDLHDDQYYYDAFNALGDHSPVFAAYSDDQPIAFLWLAISADTAFELYGGMNDQGQELRANYALKWHAIRRTKEWGLNNYDFGGLINDGVSTFKRSWSDHEVTFAGTFDKPLSSAYAIWNRGLPAAKSIIRRFRSLGR
;
A
#
# COMPACT_ATOMS: atom_id res chain seq x y z
N MET A 1 17.39 22.30 13.56
CA MET A 1 16.56 22.74 14.69
C MET A 1 15.55 23.74 14.17
N LYS A 2 14.30 23.34 13.95
CA LYS A 2 13.15 24.23 13.81
C LYS A 2 12.09 23.70 14.75
N THR A 3 11.79 24.49 15.74
CA THR A 3 10.82 24.34 16.81
C THR A 3 9.41 24.24 16.21
N PHE A 4 8.67 23.20 16.60
CA PHE A 4 7.23 23.11 16.38
C PHE A 4 6.54 24.22 17.21
N GLN A 5 6.02 25.23 16.55
CA GLN A 5 5.09 26.19 17.13
C GLN A 5 3.66 25.62 17.06
N GLN A 6 2.99 25.68 18.17
CA GLN A 6 1.55 25.36 18.31
C GLN A 6 0.72 26.17 17.32
N ILE A 7 -0.11 25.51 16.53
CA ILE A 7 -1.07 26.12 15.61
C ILE A 7 -2.39 26.31 16.36
N PRO A 8 -3.01 27.50 16.29
CA PRO A 8 -4.25 27.80 16.98
C PRO A 8 -5.47 27.14 16.31
N VAL A 9 -6.40 26.74 17.15
CA VAL A 9 -7.73 26.23 16.81
C VAL A 9 -8.45 27.23 15.89
N PHE A 10 -8.65 26.89 14.63
CA PHE A 10 -9.44 27.67 13.69
C PHE A 10 -10.93 27.27 13.76
N VAL A 11 -11.75 28.29 13.93
CA VAL A 11 -13.21 28.25 13.95
C VAL A 11 -13.74 27.90 12.57
N PHE A 12 -14.53 26.83 12.47
CA PHE A 12 -15.20 26.40 11.25
C PHE A 12 -16.27 27.39 10.79
N ASN A 13 -16.19 27.77 9.53
CA ASN A 13 -17.25 28.51 8.83
C ASN A 13 -18.20 27.51 8.15
N LEU A 14 -19.43 27.45 8.64
CA LEU A 14 -20.52 26.63 8.12
C LEU A 14 -21.07 27.24 6.81
N TYR A 15 -21.02 26.47 5.71
CA TYR A 15 -21.94 26.68 4.61
C TYR A 15 -23.12 25.71 4.76
N TYR A 16 -24.26 26.26 5.18
CA TYR A 16 -25.53 25.54 5.30
C TYR A 16 -26.16 25.35 3.91
N THR A 17 -26.36 24.09 3.51
CA THR A 17 -27.45 23.71 2.63
C THR A 17 -28.51 23.04 3.47
N THR A 18 -29.64 23.73 3.63
CA THR A 18 -30.83 23.29 4.37
C THR A 18 -31.42 22.05 3.69
N ARG A 19 -31.21 20.89 4.29
CA ARG A 19 -32.10 19.72 4.19
C ARG A 19 -32.62 19.41 5.59
N LEU A 20 -33.92 19.48 5.76
CA LEU A 20 -34.63 18.95 6.91
C LEU A 20 -34.38 17.43 6.98
N ALA A 21 -33.35 17.00 7.70
CA ALA A 21 -33.13 15.61 8.04
C ALA A 21 -33.74 15.36 9.41
N VAL A 22 -34.69 14.45 9.48
CA VAL A 22 -35.10 13.83 10.74
C VAL A 22 -33.85 13.16 11.30
N TYR A 23 -33.27 13.71 12.38
CA TYR A 23 -32.08 13.19 13.04
C TYR A 23 -32.39 11.79 13.60
N ASN A 24 -31.95 10.77 12.88
CA ASN A 24 -31.85 9.40 13.40
C ASN A 24 -30.54 9.32 14.20
N ARG A 25 -30.60 9.71 15.48
CA ARG A 25 -29.44 9.63 16.40
C ARG A 25 -28.89 8.21 16.40
N GLY A 26 -27.62 8.06 15.99
CA GLY A 26 -26.87 6.80 16.12
C GLY A 26 -26.55 6.06 14.81
N MET A 27 -27.19 6.37 13.67
CA MET A 27 -26.80 5.77 12.37
C MET A 27 -25.65 6.54 11.72
N ILE A 28 -24.81 5.84 10.96
CA ILE A 28 -23.76 6.48 10.19
C ILE A 28 -24.31 7.16 8.94
N GLU A 29 -23.73 8.31 8.60
CA GLU A 29 -23.96 9.00 7.33
C GLU A 29 -22.68 8.92 6.48
N LEU A 30 -22.80 8.42 5.23
CA LEU A 30 -21.67 8.39 4.30
C LEU A 30 -21.57 9.71 3.55
N GLN A 31 -20.41 10.34 3.60
CA GLN A 31 -20.09 11.52 2.82
C GLN A 31 -18.82 11.32 2.00
N ARG A 32 -18.83 11.82 0.76
CA ARG A 32 -17.65 11.79 -0.10
C ARG A 32 -16.68 12.88 0.29
N CYS A 33 -15.44 12.52 0.59
CA CYS A 33 -14.36 13.47 0.82
C CYS A 33 -13.73 13.91 -0.50
N THR A 34 -13.58 15.24 -0.67
CA THR A 34 -12.91 15.87 -1.82
C THR A 34 -11.70 16.70 -1.40
N ASP A 35 -11.39 16.72 -0.11
CA ASP A 35 -10.27 17.45 0.49
C ASP A 35 -9.15 16.47 0.81
N GLN A 36 -7.98 16.67 0.19
CA GLN A 36 -6.83 15.79 0.36
C GLN A 36 -6.23 15.88 1.75
N GLU A 37 -6.10 17.10 2.29
CA GLU A 37 -5.46 17.32 3.59
C GLU A 37 -6.27 16.66 4.70
N MET A 38 -7.59 16.91 4.72
CA MET A 38 -8.50 16.26 5.66
C MET A 38 -8.49 14.72 5.54
N TRP A 39 -8.42 14.21 4.31
CA TRP A 39 -8.37 12.77 4.06
C TRP A 39 -7.09 12.13 4.60
N ASP A 40 -5.93 12.67 4.21
CA ASP A 40 -4.63 12.11 4.58
C ASP A 40 -4.37 12.27 6.09
N GLU A 41 -4.78 13.40 6.71
CA GLU A 41 -4.73 13.59 8.15
C GLU A 41 -5.51 12.49 8.89
N TYR A 42 -6.77 12.24 8.49
CA TYR A 42 -7.57 11.18 9.11
C TYR A 42 -6.95 9.79 8.95
N VAL A 43 -6.43 9.47 7.76
CA VAL A 43 -5.77 8.18 7.49
C VAL A 43 -4.54 8.02 8.38
N LEU A 44 -3.71 9.05 8.51
CA LEU A 44 -2.48 9.03 9.30
C LEU A 44 -2.76 8.94 10.80
N GLU A 45 -3.73 9.69 11.31
CA GLU A 45 -4.12 9.68 12.74
C GLU A 45 -4.77 8.36 13.19
N ASN A 46 -5.27 7.56 12.26
CA ASN A 46 -5.91 6.28 12.53
C ASN A 46 -5.10 5.07 12.03
N ASP A 47 -3.76 5.17 11.99
CA ASP A 47 -2.82 4.11 11.61
C ASP A 47 -3.15 3.47 10.25
N GLY A 48 -3.71 4.28 9.32
CA GLY A 48 -4.10 3.80 8.01
C GLY A 48 -2.90 3.45 7.14
N HIS A 49 -3.05 2.43 6.32
CA HIS A 49 -2.00 1.97 5.40
C HIS A 49 -1.80 2.97 4.24
N PRO A 50 -0.59 3.11 3.65
CA PRO A 50 -0.34 4.01 2.51
C PRO A 50 -1.26 3.81 1.31
N LEU A 51 -1.81 2.62 1.10
CA LEU A 51 -2.79 2.34 0.05
C LEU A 51 -4.15 3.01 0.29
N GLN A 52 -4.36 3.61 1.45
CA GLN A 52 -5.52 4.44 1.77
C GLN A 52 -5.24 5.94 1.65
N LEU A 53 -3.98 6.37 1.49
CA LEU A 53 -3.64 7.78 1.26
C LEU A 53 -4.17 8.29 -0.09
N TRP A 54 -4.40 9.58 -0.16
CA TRP A 54 -4.92 10.26 -1.35
C TRP A 54 -4.10 9.99 -2.61
N GLY A 55 -2.77 10.07 -2.48
CA GLY A 55 -1.84 9.86 -3.58
C GLY A 55 -1.94 8.47 -4.23
N TRP A 56 -2.24 7.43 -3.43
CA TRP A 56 -2.50 6.10 -4.00
C TRP A 56 -3.73 6.07 -4.89
N GLY A 57 -4.82 6.72 -4.47
CA GLY A 57 -6.02 6.86 -5.29
C GLY A 57 -5.76 7.66 -6.56
N GLN A 58 -4.98 8.77 -6.48
CA GLN A 58 -4.58 9.54 -7.67
C GLN A 58 -3.83 8.67 -8.68
N LEU A 59 -2.84 7.90 -8.22
CA LEU A 59 -2.13 6.92 -9.05
C LEU A 59 -3.11 5.95 -9.72
N LYS A 60 -4.02 5.37 -8.97
CA LYS A 60 -4.99 4.41 -9.52
C LYS A 60 -5.96 5.06 -10.49
N SER A 61 -6.39 6.30 -10.24
CA SER A 61 -7.25 7.05 -11.13
C SER A 61 -6.58 7.31 -12.49
N ALA A 62 -5.31 7.69 -12.50
CA ALA A 62 -4.54 7.85 -13.74
C ALA A 62 -4.43 6.55 -14.57
N HIS A 63 -4.61 5.39 -13.92
CA HIS A 63 -4.50 4.07 -14.55
C HIS A 63 -5.84 3.31 -14.64
N GLY A 64 -6.94 4.07 -14.79
CA GLY A 64 -8.26 3.56 -15.20
C GLY A 64 -9.07 2.93 -14.06
N TRP A 65 -8.91 3.41 -12.84
CA TRP A 65 -9.80 3.15 -11.73
C TRP A 65 -10.62 4.39 -11.40
N ASP A 66 -11.90 4.24 -11.14
CA ASP A 66 -12.69 5.27 -10.46
C ASP A 66 -12.33 5.22 -8.97
N VAL A 67 -12.23 6.37 -8.31
CA VAL A 67 -11.82 6.48 -6.90
C VAL A 67 -12.84 7.27 -6.11
N ASP A 68 -13.37 6.64 -5.07
CA ASP A 68 -14.26 7.28 -4.10
C ASP A 68 -13.63 7.21 -2.72
N ARG A 69 -13.59 8.35 -2.04
CA ARG A 69 -13.12 8.48 -0.66
C ARG A 69 -14.31 8.80 0.21
N MET A 70 -14.68 7.84 1.05
CA MET A 70 -15.90 7.90 1.85
C MET A 70 -15.56 8.01 3.32
N PHE A 71 -16.03 9.09 3.94
CA PHE A 71 -16.12 9.20 5.40
C PHE A 71 -17.48 8.69 5.89
N ALA A 72 -17.46 8.04 7.04
CA ALA A 72 -18.66 7.77 7.82
C ALA A 72 -18.72 8.71 9.01
N TYR A 73 -19.77 9.49 9.08
CA TYR A 73 -20.04 10.38 10.20
C TYR A 73 -21.05 9.74 11.15
N ARG A 74 -20.80 9.92 12.46
CA ARG A 74 -21.76 9.64 13.53
C ARG A 74 -21.69 10.81 14.52
N ASP A 75 -22.84 11.45 14.78
CA ASP A 75 -22.92 12.63 15.66
C ASP A 75 -21.84 13.68 15.31
N ASP A 76 -21.75 14.07 14.02
CA ASP A 76 -20.82 15.04 13.44
C ASP A 76 -19.31 14.70 13.55
N ARG A 77 -18.98 13.46 13.91
CA ARG A 77 -17.59 12.98 13.98
C ARG A 77 -17.34 11.92 12.93
N VAL A 78 -16.17 11.99 12.30
CA VAL A 78 -15.72 10.89 11.41
C VAL A 78 -15.35 9.70 12.30
N VAL A 79 -15.97 8.54 12.03
CA VAL A 79 -15.76 7.30 12.78
C VAL A 79 -15.12 6.20 11.93
N ALA A 80 -15.18 6.33 10.61
CA ALA A 80 -14.53 5.42 9.67
C ALA A 80 -14.29 6.09 8.32
N ALA A 81 -13.32 5.56 7.57
CA ALA A 81 -13.02 5.99 6.20
C ALA A 81 -12.66 4.80 5.31
N ALA A 82 -12.99 4.90 4.01
CA ALA A 82 -12.55 3.93 3.02
C ALA A 82 -12.27 4.58 1.67
N GLN A 83 -11.06 4.40 1.13
CA GLN A 83 -10.76 4.66 -0.28
C GLN A 83 -11.18 3.45 -1.10
N ILE A 84 -12.23 3.62 -1.90
CA ILE A 84 -12.83 2.57 -2.73
C ILE A 84 -12.30 2.77 -4.17
N LEU A 85 -11.62 1.76 -4.67
CA LEU A 85 -11.13 1.69 -6.05
C LEU A 85 -12.10 0.87 -6.89
N THR A 86 -12.67 1.44 -7.95
CA THR A 86 -13.63 0.73 -8.80
C THR A 86 -13.09 0.59 -10.22
N ARG A 87 -13.03 -0.65 -10.71
CA ARG A 87 -12.64 -0.97 -12.08
C ARG A 87 -13.86 -1.32 -12.92
N ARG A 88 -14.05 -0.62 -14.03
CA ARG A 88 -15.08 -0.96 -15.01
C ARG A 88 -14.75 -2.27 -15.71
N MET A 89 -15.75 -3.08 -15.94
CA MET A 89 -15.63 -4.42 -16.50
C MET A 89 -16.71 -4.68 -17.57
N PRO A 90 -16.43 -5.61 -18.51
CA PRO A 90 -17.43 -6.01 -19.50
C PRO A 90 -18.69 -6.62 -18.87
N LEU A 91 -19.80 -6.56 -19.58
CA LEU A 91 -21.01 -7.29 -19.18
C LEU A 91 -20.72 -8.81 -19.11
N PRO A 92 -21.33 -9.50 -18.17
CA PRO A 92 -22.36 -9.08 -17.21
C PRO A 92 -21.83 -8.49 -15.92
N LEU A 93 -20.51 -8.37 -15.74
CA LEU A 93 -19.85 -7.99 -14.46
C LEU A 93 -19.97 -6.50 -14.12
N ARG A 94 -20.01 -5.62 -15.15
CA ARG A 94 -20.15 -4.16 -15.06
C ARG A 94 -18.99 -3.45 -14.36
N ALA A 95 -18.78 -3.71 -13.07
CA ALA A 95 -17.67 -3.14 -12.31
C ALA A 95 -17.27 -4.07 -11.14
N PHE A 96 -16.08 -3.84 -10.60
CA PHE A 96 -15.55 -4.47 -9.42
C PHE A 96 -14.98 -3.38 -8.50
N SER A 97 -15.39 -3.37 -7.24
CA SER A 97 -14.92 -2.40 -6.24
C SER A 97 -14.00 -3.05 -5.22
N TYR A 98 -12.98 -2.31 -4.78
CA TYR A 98 -11.93 -2.83 -3.93
C TYR A 98 -11.43 -1.79 -2.92
N VAL A 99 -11.23 -2.19 -1.67
CA VAL A 99 -10.63 -1.39 -0.60
C VAL A 99 -9.32 -2.05 -0.17
N PRO A 100 -8.15 -1.56 -0.64
CA PRO A 100 -6.84 -2.11 -0.30
C PRO A 100 -6.41 -1.71 1.12
N ARG A 101 -6.01 -2.65 1.96
CA ARG A 101 -5.49 -2.39 3.32
C ARG A 101 -6.35 -1.40 4.13
N GLY A 102 -7.63 -1.49 3.97
CA GLY A 102 -8.65 -0.69 4.66
C GLY A 102 -9.89 -1.52 4.93
N PRO A 103 -10.92 -0.92 5.50
CA PRO A 103 -11.09 0.48 5.88
C PRO A 103 -10.24 0.96 7.06
N VAL A 104 -10.32 2.27 7.37
CA VAL A 104 -9.56 2.97 8.40
C VAL A 104 -10.50 3.53 9.48
N GLY A 105 -10.02 3.65 10.71
CA GLY A 105 -10.73 4.25 11.84
C GLY A 105 -11.42 3.22 12.74
N ALA A 106 -11.84 3.68 13.93
CA ALA A 106 -12.36 2.82 15.00
C ALA A 106 -13.61 1.99 14.63
N GLN A 107 -14.42 2.47 13.67
CA GLN A 107 -15.59 1.79 13.15
C GLN A 107 -15.37 1.20 11.75
N GLY A 108 -14.13 1.18 11.26
CA GLY A 108 -13.79 0.72 9.90
C GLY A 108 -14.26 -0.71 9.61
N THR A 109 -14.20 -1.60 10.59
CA THR A 109 -14.67 -2.99 10.48
C THR A 109 -16.09 -3.21 10.98
N SER A 110 -16.85 -2.16 11.34
CA SER A 110 -18.24 -2.29 11.77
C SER A 110 -19.13 -2.79 10.64
N GLU A 111 -20.09 -3.65 10.97
CA GLU A 111 -21.05 -4.19 9.97
C GLU A 111 -21.85 -3.07 9.30
N GLU A 112 -22.22 -2.04 10.05
CA GLU A 112 -22.94 -0.88 9.56
C GLU A 112 -22.15 -0.15 8.47
N PHE A 113 -20.86 0.18 8.72
CA PHE A 113 -20.03 0.88 7.74
C PHE A 113 -19.75 0.03 6.51
N LEU A 114 -19.38 -1.23 6.72
CA LEU A 114 -19.05 -2.14 5.63
C LEU A 114 -20.26 -2.41 4.72
N ASN A 115 -21.47 -2.53 5.28
CA ASN A 115 -22.68 -2.64 4.49
C ASN A 115 -23.02 -1.32 3.77
N ALA A 116 -22.81 -0.17 4.40
CA ALA A 116 -23.05 1.14 3.79
C ALA A 116 -22.14 1.38 2.56
N ILE A 117 -20.82 1.10 2.64
CA ILE A 117 -19.93 1.20 1.48
C ILE A 117 -20.22 0.15 0.41
N ALA A 118 -20.68 -1.05 0.80
CA ALA A 118 -21.10 -2.08 -0.15
C ALA A 118 -22.36 -1.64 -0.92
N ASP A 119 -23.34 -1.07 -0.25
CA ASP A 119 -24.55 -0.51 -0.88
C ASP A 119 -24.21 0.68 -1.77
N TYR A 120 -23.26 1.53 -1.36
CA TYR A 120 -22.72 2.60 -2.21
C TYR A 120 -22.11 2.03 -3.49
N ALA A 121 -21.19 1.07 -3.41
CA ALA A 121 -20.55 0.44 -4.56
C ALA A 121 -21.57 -0.23 -5.50
N LYS A 122 -22.66 -0.82 -4.94
CA LYS A 122 -23.74 -1.41 -5.72
C LYS A 122 -24.57 -0.36 -6.45
N ARG A 123 -24.95 0.74 -5.80
CA ARG A 123 -25.83 1.77 -6.39
C ARG A 123 -25.09 2.62 -7.41
N GLU A 124 -23.91 3.13 -7.07
CA GLU A 124 -23.17 4.09 -7.91
C GLU A 124 -22.43 3.41 -9.06
N HIS A 125 -21.80 2.28 -8.79
CA HIS A 125 -20.94 1.61 -9.77
C HIS A 125 -21.56 0.34 -10.36
N ARG A 126 -22.65 -0.17 -9.78
CA ARG A 126 -23.23 -1.46 -10.15
C ARG A 126 -22.21 -2.59 -10.05
N SER A 127 -21.36 -2.52 -9.05
CA SER A 127 -20.28 -3.48 -8.86
C SER A 127 -20.80 -4.90 -8.62
N VAL A 128 -20.10 -5.88 -9.19
CA VAL A 128 -20.40 -7.30 -9.01
C VAL A 128 -20.09 -7.76 -7.58
N ALA A 129 -19.08 -7.16 -6.98
CA ALA A 129 -18.66 -7.37 -5.61
C ALA A 129 -17.94 -6.13 -5.07
N LEU A 130 -17.94 -5.96 -3.75
CA LEU A 130 -16.97 -5.19 -3.02
C LEU A 130 -16.01 -6.14 -2.32
N SER A 131 -14.71 -6.05 -2.65
CA SER A 131 -13.65 -6.78 -1.94
C SER A 131 -12.93 -5.83 -1.00
N ILE A 132 -12.61 -6.30 0.21
CA ILE A 132 -11.77 -5.57 1.16
C ILE A 132 -10.60 -6.43 1.59
N GLU A 133 -9.47 -5.82 1.84
CA GLU A 133 -8.29 -6.45 2.45
C GLU A 133 -7.86 -5.63 3.66
N PRO A 134 -8.37 -5.97 4.86
CA PRO A 134 -8.03 -5.23 6.08
C PRO A 134 -6.52 -5.20 6.34
N GLY A 135 -6.02 -4.09 6.88
CA GLY A 135 -4.65 -3.96 7.38
C GLY A 135 -4.43 -4.63 8.74
N THR A 136 -5.36 -5.49 9.19
CA THR A 136 -5.34 -6.18 10.49
C THR A 136 -5.18 -7.68 10.33
N ALA A 137 -4.70 -8.36 11.38
CA ALA A 137 -4.60 -9.82 11.40
C ALA A 137 -5.95 -10.52 11.51
N GLU A 138 -6.94 -9.85 12.09
CA GLU A 138 -8.27 -10.39 12.31
C GLU A 138 -9.33 -9.55 11.59
N PHE A 139 -10.36 -10.20 11.14
CA PHE A 139 -11.53 -9.57 10.56
C PHE A 139 -12.79 -10.33 10.99
N PRO A 140 -13.81 -9.63 11.52
CA PRO A 140 -15.04 -10.29 11.97
C PRO A 140 -15.78 -10.90 10.78
N LEU A 141 -16.30 -12.11 10.96
CA LEU A 141 -17.17 -12.72 9.96
C LEU A 141 -18.57 -12.08 10.02
N LEU A 142 -18.88 -11.23 9.07
CA LEU A 142 -20.12 -10.46 9.01
C LEU A 142 -21.14 -11.09 8.06
N THR A 143 -22.41 -10.81 8.31
CA THR A 143 -23.51 -11.35 7.50
C THR A 143 -23.42 -10.96 6.03
N GLY A 144 -23.39 -11.96 5.17
CA GLY A 144 -23.28 -11.79 3.71
C GLY A 144 -21.86 -11.42 3.22
N TRP A 145 -20.88 -11.34 4.09
CA TRP A 145 -19.46 -11.30 3.75
C TRP A 145 -18.88 -12.72 3.77
N LYS A 146 -17.88 -12.97 2.97
CA LYS A 146 -17.19 -14.26 2.93
C LYS A 146 -15.72 -14.06 2.58
N GLN A 147 -14.90 -14.94 3.11
CA GLN A 147 -13.50 -14.97 2.70
C GLN A 147 -13.39 -15.27 1.21
N SER A 148 -12.66 -14.42 0.50
CA SER A 148 -12.45 -14.58 -0.94
C SER A 148 -11.42 -15.69 -1.20
N PRO A 149 -11.64 -16.55 -2.19
CA PRO A 149 -10.60 -17.47 -2.66
C PRO A 149 -9.50 -16.74 -3.45
N HIS A 150 -9.71 -15.46 -3.79
CA HIS A 150 -8.81 -14.63 -4.58
C HIS A 150 -8.09 -13.63 -3.70
N ARG A 151 -6.81 -13.84 -3.51
CA ARG A 151 -5.94 -12.86 -2.84
C ARG A 151 -5.47 -11.83 -3.85
N ILE A 152 -5.59 -10.55 -3.50
CA ILE A 152 -5.11 -9.43 -4.32
C ILE A 152 -3.72 -9.03 -3.85
N LEU A 153 -3.55 -8.83 -2.52
CA LEU A 153 -2.27 -8.58 -1.88
C LEU A 153 -1.76 -9.83 -1.15
N PRO A 154 -0.44 -10.02 -1.03
CA PRO A 154 0.13 -11.06 -0.17
C PRO A 154 -0.35 -10.89 1.28
N PRO A 155 -0.85 -11.95 1.92
CA PRO A 155 -1.35 -11.85 3.28
C PRO A 155 -0.24 -11.85 4.34
N ASN A 156 0.95 -12.35 4.01
CA ASN A 156 2.06 -12.47 4.94
C ASN A 156 3.13 -11.44 4.63
N THR A 157 3.69 -10.84 5.65
CA THR A 157 4.85 -9.95 5.58
C THR A 157 5.80 -10.19 6.74
N ILE A 158 7.00 -9.62 6.66
CA ILE A 158 7.96 -9.55 7.77
C ILE A 158 7.96 -8.12 8.30
N MET A 159 7.86 -7.98 9.61
CA MET A 159 7.92 -6.70 10.32
C MET A 159 9.20 -6.58 11.12
N LEU A 160 9.69 -5.36 11.28
CA LEU A 160 10.80 -5.03 12.17
C LEU A 160 10.35 -3.89 13.09
N ASP A 161 10.48 -4.10 14.40
CA ASP A 161 10.21 -3.10 15.42
C ASP A 161 11.39 -2.12 15.54
N LEU A 162 11.18 -0.90 15.05
CA LEU A 162 12.20 0.16 15.03
C LEU A 162 12.43 0.84 16.39
N ASN A 163 11.62 0.55 17.43
CA ASN A 163 11.84 1.10 18.77
C ASN A 163 13.09 0.52 19.45
N GLN A 164 13.59 -0.60 18.96
CA GLN A 164 14.80 -1.25 19.47
C GLN A 164 16.07 -0.48 19.09
N SER A 165 17.16 -0.68 19.83
CA SER A 165 18.48 -0.12 19.46
C SER A 165 18.99 -0.73 18.14
N GLU A 166 19.89 -0.01 17.43
CA GLU A 166 20.51 -0.55 16.19
C GLU A 166 21.24 -1.88 16.46
N SER A 167 21.85 -2.03 17.65
CA SER A 167 22.52 -3.27 18.04
C SER A 167 21.54 -4.44 18.19
N ASP A 168 20.36 -4.19 18.79
CA ASP A 168 19.33 -5.22 18.97
C ASP A 168 18.68 -5.57 17.63
N LEU A 169 18.40 -4.57 16.78
CA LEU A 169 17.96 -4.80 15.41
C LEU A 169 18.93 -5.71 14.63
N LEU A 170 20.23 -5.46 14.75
CA LEU A 170 21.23 -6.33 14.12
C LEU A 170 21.27 -7.72 14.75
N MET A 171 21.11 -7.86 16.07
CA MET A 171 21.20 -9.16 16.75
C MET A 171 20.09 -10.12 16.34
N GLN A 172 18.86 -9.64 16.09
CA GLN A 172 17.75 -10.49 15.65
C GLN A 172 17.86 -10.92 14.16
N MET A 173 18.70 -10.24 13.35
CA MET A 173 18.95 -10.65 11.98
C MET A 173 19.77 -11.93 11.90
N ALA A 174 19.59 -12.72 10.84
CA ALA A 174 20.43 -13.87 10.57
C ALA A 174 21.92 -13.49 10.52
N LYS A 175 22.83 -14.36 11.02
CA LYS A 175 24.29 -14.13 11.03
C LYS A 175 24.82 -13.70 9.66
N LYS A 176 24.34 -14.33 8.59
CA LYS A 176 24.74 -14.02 7.21
C LYS A 176 24.31 -12.61 6.80
N THR A 177 23.13 -12.16 7.18
CA THR A 177 22.63 -10.79 6.91
C THR A 177 23.51 -9.76 7.57
N ARG A 178 23.82 -9.90 8.87
CA ARG A 178 24.76 -9.02 9.58
C ARG A 178 26.14 -8.96 8.92
N GLN A 179 26.66 -10.13 8.48
CA GLN A 179 27.93 -10.20 7.79
C GLN A 179 27.89 -9.44 6.45
N TYR A 180 26.80 -9.56 5.69
CA TYR A 180 26.67 -8.89 4.41
C TYR A 180 26.44 -7.38 4.55
N ILE A 181 25.73 -6.92 5.58
CA ILE A 181 25.64 -5.50 5.93
C ILE A 181 27.06 -4.92 6.18
N ARG A 182 27.89 -5.61 6.98
CA ARG A 182 29.27 -5.15 7.25
C ARG A 182 30.14 -5.17 6.00
N LYS A 183 30.04 -6.21 5.17
CA LYS A 183 30.82 -6.30 3.93
C LYS A 183 30.42 -5.22 2.94
N SER A 184 29.14 -5.01 2.72
CA SER A 184 28.65 -3.97 1.82
C SER A 184 28.96 -2.56 2.28
N ALA A 185 29.10 -2.32 3.59
CA ALA A 185 29.53 -1.03 4.12
C ALA A 185 31.02 -0.70 3.83
N ALA A 186 31.83 -1.69 3.48
CA ALA A 186 33.24 -1.52 3.08
C ALA A 186 33.42 -1.38 1.57
N GLU A 187 32.35 -1.60 0.80
CA GLU A 187 32.38 -1.45 -0.66
C GLU A 187 32.25 0.02 -1.08
N PRO A 188 32.73 0.40 -2.27
CA PRO A 188 32.63 1.76 -2.81
C PRO A 188 31.20 2.09 -3.26
N ILE A 189 30.26 2.08 -2.30
CA ILE A 189 28.84 2.32 -2.52
C ILE A 189 28.45 3.63 -1.85
N THR A 190 27.80 4.53 -2.60
CA THR A 190 27.18 5.74 -2.06
C THR A 190 25.66 5.58 -2.12
N ILE A 191 24.96 5.86 -1.01
CA ILE A 191 23.49 5.82 -0.97
C ILE A 191 22.94 7.23 -0.97
N LYS A 192 22.03 7.53 -1.91
CA LYS A 192 21.38 8.83 -2.08
C LYS A 192 19.87 8.67 -2.18
N SER A 193 19.11 9.70 -1.77
CA SER A 193 17.69 9.80 -2.10
C SER A 193 17.51 10.14 -3.57
N VAL A 194 16.59 9.47 -4.24
CA VAL A 194 16.13 9.77 -5.59
C VAL A 194 15.12 10.91 -5.51
N ARG A 195 15.35 12.02 -6.16
CA ARG A 195 14.53 13.23 -6.07
C ARG A 195 13.99 13.71 -7.40
N THR A 196 14.53 13.22 -8.50
CA THR A 196 14.17 13.66 -9.84
C THR A 196 13.67 12.49 -10.67
N LYS A 197 12.87 12.82 -11.72
CA LYS A 197 12.38 11.84 -12.69
C LYS A 197 13.53 11.15 -13.43
N ASP A 198 14.64 11.89 -13.71
CA ASP A 198 15.80 11.33 -14.42
C ASP A 198 16.56 10.32 -13.56
N GLU A 199 16.71 10.60 -12.26
CA GLU A 199 17.28 9.63 -11.31
C GLU A 199 16.37 8.38 -11.18
N LEU A 200 15.04 8.59 -11.12
CA LEU A 200 14.09 7.49 -11.08
C LEU A 200 14.18 6.65 -12.36
N ALA A 201 14.30 7.27 -13.54
CA ALA A 201 14.46 6.55 -14.82
C ALA A 201 15.62 5.56 -14.77
N LYS A 202 16.78 5.98 -14.24
CA LYS A 202 17.94 5.10 -14.05
C LYS A 202 17.67 3.95 -13.07
N CYS A 203 16.88 4.20 -12.01
CA CYS A 203 16.45 3.15 -11.08
C CYS A 203 15.49 2.16 -11.74
N LEU A 204 14.63 2.61 -12.68
CA LEU A 204 13.75 1.74 -13.44
C LEU A 204 14.53 0.83 -14.40
N ASP A 205 15.70 1.25 -14.91
CA ASP A 205 16.62 0.36 -15.66
C ASP A 205 17.09 -0.81 -14.78
N VAL A 206 17.49 -0.51 -13.53
CA VAL A 206 17.86 -1.53 -12.54
C VAL A 206 16.65 -2.46 -12.24
N TYR A 207 15.44 -1.90 -12.22
CA TYR A 207 14.23 -2.68 -11.97
C TYR A 207 13.89 -3.62 -13.11
N ARG A 208 14.04 -3.17 -14.37
CA ARG A 208 13.89 -4.02 -15.57
C ARG A 208 14.87 -5.20 -15.56
N HIS A 209 16.12 -4.96 -15.16
CA HIS A 209 17.10 -6.01 -15.00
C HIS A 209 16.67 -7.04 -13.93
N THR A 210 16.19 -6.56 -12.79
CA THR A 210 15.68 -7.42 -11.70
C THR A 210 14.47 -8.23 -12.15
N SER A 211 13.51 -7.59 -12.83
CA SER A 211 12.29 -8.22 -13.34
C SER A 211 12.60 -9.35 -14.33
N SER A 212 13.53 -9.10 -15.27
CA SER A 212 13.97 -10.10 -16.26
C SER A 212 14.57 -11.33 -15.57
N ARG A 213 15.44 -11.13 -14.57
CA ARG A 213 16.07 -12.22 -13.81
C ARG A 213 15.07 -12.98 -12.95
N ALA A 214 14.17 -12.28 -12.25
CA ALA A 214 13.22 -12.86 -11.32
C ALA A 214 11.88 -13.27 -11.96
N LYS A 215 11.71 -13.02 -13.27
CA LYS A 215 10.57 -13.40 -14.11
C LYS A 215 9.22 -12.90 -13.59
N PHE A 216 9.13 -11.61 -13.26
CA PHE A 216 7.87 -10.95 -12.95
C PHE A 216 7.62 -9.77 -13.89
N ASP A 217 6.34 -9.43 -14.09
CA ASP A 217 5.94 -8.33 -14.96
C ASP A 217 6.03 -6.98 -14.24
N LEU A 218 6.52 -5.96 -14.95
CA LEU A 218 6.47 -4.56 -14.53
C LEU A 218 5.26 -3.84 -15.13
N HIS A 219 4.87 -2.75 -14.52
CA HIS A 219 4.07 -1.71 -15.17
C HIS A 219 4.93 -0.99 -16.21
N ASP A 220 4.31 -0.17 -17.06
CA ASP A 220 5.04 0.77 -17.88
C ASP A 220 5.73 1.85 -17.01
N ASP A 221 6.72 2.55 -17.56
CA ASP A 221 7.48 3.55 -16.83
C ASP A 221 6.59 4.71 -16.37
N GLN A 222 5.55 5.05 -17.13
CA GLN A 222 4.63 6.12 -16.78
C GLN A 222 3.91 5.84 -15.46
N TYR A 223 3.55 4.58 -15.20
CA TYR A 223 2.97 4.20 -13.91
C TYR A 223 3.88 4.54 -12.72
N TYR A 224 5.19 4.30 -12.85
CA TYR A 224 6.14 4.61 -11.79
C TYR A 224 6.39 6.12 -11.66
N TYR A 225 6.41 6.87 -12.76
CA TYR A 225 6.49 8.33 -12.70
C TYR A 225 5.25 8.93 -12.05
N ASP A 226 4.07 8.41 -12.35
CA ASP A 226 2.82 8.85 -11.72
C ASP A 226 2.80 8.49 -10.24
N ALA A 227 3.30 7.31 -9.85
CA ALA A 227 3.45 6.91 -8.46
C ALA A 227 4.39 7.85 -7.69
N PHE A 228 5.55 8.18 -8.29
CA PHE A 228 6.53 9.09 -7.69
C PHE A 228 5.94 10.48 -7.43
N ASN A 229 5.20 11.01 -8.40
CA ASN A 229 4.56 12.32 -8.27
C ASN A 229 3.37 12.29 -7.30
N ALA A 230 2.50 11.29 -7.39
CA ALA A 230 1.26 11.24 -6.62
C ALA A 230 1.47 10.92 -5.14
N LEU A 231 2.45 10.08 -4.82
CA LEU A 231 2.76 9.71 -3.43
C LEU A 231 3.69 10.72 -2.74
N GLY A 232 4.49 11.48 -3.50
CA GLY A 232 5.32 12.57 -3.00
C GLY A 232 6.17 12.19 -1.78
N ASP A 233 6.13 13.03 -0.74
CA ASP A 233 6.94 12.86 0.47
C ASP A 233 6.59 11.61 1.29
N HIS A 234 5.38 11.06 1.10
CA HIS A 234 5.00 9.77 1.69
C HIS A 234 5.65 8.56 1.01
N SER A 235 6.49 8.76 0.00
CA SER A 235 7.04 7.66 -0.79
C SER A 235 8.51 7.86 -1.16
N PRO A 236 9.43 7.85 -0.18
CA PRO A 236 10.85 8.05 -0.40
C PRO A 236 11.46 6.90 -1.21
N VAL A 237 12.34 7.26 -2.13
CA VAL A 237 13.14 6.34 -2.92
C VAL A 237 14.61 6.53 -2.60
N PHE A 238 15.31 5.45 -2.28
CA PHE A 238 16.74 5.42 -2.07
C PHE A 238 17.42 4.61 -3.17
N ALA A 239 18.59 5.02 -3.62
CA ALA A 239 19.41 4.27 -4.53
C ALA A 239 20.86 4.16 -4.07
N ALA A 240 21.45 3.01 -4.27
CA ALA A 240 22.85 2.73 -4.06
C ALA A 240 23.60 2.91 -5.39
N TYR A 241 24.65 3.71 -5.39
CA TYR A 241 25.43 4.08 -6.55
C TYR A 241 26.86 3.51 -6.45
N SER A 242 27.39 3.08 -7.58
CA SER A 242 28.81 2.84 -7.83
C SER A 242 29.17 3.60 -9.12
N ASP A 243 30.26 4.40 -9.10
CA ASP A 243 30.69 5.22 -10.24
C ASP A 243 29.55 6.07 -10.85
N ASP A 244 28.75 6.71 -9.98
CA ASP A 244 27.58 7.54 -10.32
C ASP A 244 26.44 6.83 -11.08
N GLN A 245 26.49 5.50 -11.17
CA GLN A 245 25.41 4.68 -11.73
C GLN A 245 24.66 3.97 -10.59
N PRO A 246 23.30 3.95 -10.59
CA PRO A 246 22.54 3.19 -9.62
C PRO A 246 22.71 1.69 -9.88
N ILE A 247 23.10 0.96 -8.85
CA ILE A 247 23.28 -0.51 -8.88
C ILE A 247 22.21 -1.25 -8.09
N ALA A 248 21.53 -0.55 -7.19
CA ALA A 248 20.34 -1.01 -6.49
C ALA A 248 19.45 0.17 -6.13
N PHE A 249 18.15 -0.06 -6.00
CA PHE A 249 17.21 0.93 -5.46
C PHE A 249 16.18 0.26 -4.55
N LEU A 250 15.59 1.06 -3.66
CA LEU A 250 14.53 0.67 -2.75
C LEU A 250 13.55 1.83 -2.63
N TRP A 251 12.28 1.54 -2.90
CA TRP A 251 11.19 2.49 -2.86
C TRP A 251 10.24 2.13 -1.73
N LEU A 252 10.03 3.05 -0.82
CA LEU A 252 9.14 2.89 0.32
C LEU A 252 7.83 3.64 0.11
N ALA A 253 6.81 3.30 0.91
CA ALA A 253 5.70 4.18 1.22
C ALA A 253 5.59 4.29 2.74
N ILE A 254 5.23 5.47 3.23
CA ILE A 254 5.15 5.76 4.67
C ILE A 254 3.74 6.19 5.00
N SER A 255 3.19 5.63 6.05
CA SER A 255 1.93 6.04 6.63
C SER A 255 1.98 5.87 8.14
N ALA A 256 1.43 6.83 8.86
CA ALA A 256 1.47 6.86 10.32
C ALA A 256 2.90 6.60 10.84
N ASP A 257 3.11 5.50 11.52
CA ASP A 257 4.36 5.11 12.16
C ASP A 257 5.12 4.00 11.43
N THR A 258 4.68 3.61 10.23
CA THR A 258 5.22 2.44 9.51
C THR A 258 5.75 2.79 8.13
N ALA A 259 6.95 2.28 7.81
CA ALA A 259 7.52 2.29 6.46
C ALA A 259 7.26 0.94 5.77
N PHE A 260 6.71 0.97 4.56
CA PHE A 260 6.39 -0.21 3.76
C PHE A 260 7.28 -0.26 2.51
N GLU A 261 7.87 -1.40 2.19
CA GLU A 261 8.56 -1.59 0.91
C GLU A 261 7.56 -1.79 -0.22
N LEU A 262 7.60 -0.89 -1.22
CA LEU A 262 6.77 -0.99 -2.43
C LEU A 262 7.50 -1.70 -3.56
N TYR A 263 8.66 -1.17 -3.94
CA TYR A 263 9.44 -1.65 -5.08
C TYR A 263 10.92 -1.65 -4.73
N GLY A 264 11.68 -2.49 -5.40
CA GLY A 264 13.13 -2.52 -5.24
C GLY A 264 13.79 -3.51 -6.17
N GLY A 265 15.05 -3.28 -6.44
CA GLY A 265 15.83 -4.14 -7.31
C GLY A 265 17.31 -3.87 -7.26
N MET A 266 18.08 -4.73 -7.91
CA MET A 266 19.53 -4.59 -8.11
C MET A 266 19.93 -5.24 -9.42
N ASN A 267 20.96 -4.70 -10.06
CA ASN A 267 21.66 -5.30 -11.20
C ASN A 267 22.76 -6.27 -10.74
N ASP A 268 23.55 -6.81 -11.67
CA ASP A 268 24.58 -7.79 -11.35
C ASP A 268 25.70 -7.20 -10.50
N GLN A 269 26.14 -5.96 -10.76
CA GLN A 269 27.11 -5.26 -9.95
C GLN A 269 26.58 -5.02 -8.52
N GLY A 270 25.29 -4.63 -8.38
CA GLY A 270 24.64 -4.52 -7.09
C GLY A 270 24.57 -5.84 -6.32
N GLN A 271 24.43 -6.96 -7.04
CA GLN A 271 24.48 -8.28 -6.43
C GLN A 271 25.90 -8.64 -5.96
N GLU A 272 26.92 -8.38 -6.77
CA GLU A 272 28.33 -8.62 -6.45
C GLU A 272 28.76 -7.84 -5.22
N LEU A 273 28.47 -6.54 -5.20
CA LEU A 273 28.79 -5.63 -4.08
C LEU A 273 27.80 -5.74 -2.91
N ARG A 274 26.79 -6.60 -2.99
CA ARG A 274 25.76 -6.77 -1.95
C ARG A 274 25.02 -5.47 -1.63
N ALA A 275 24.85 -4.61 -2.62
CA ALA A 275 24.32 -3.25 -2.45
C ALA A 275 22.93 -3.22 -1.79
N ASN A 276 22.09 -4.24 -2.00
CA ASN A 276 20.78 -4.35 -1.38
C ASN A 276 20.85 -4.46 0.16
N TYR A 277 21.94 -5.00 0.74
CA TYR A 277 22.11 -5.06 2.19
C TYR A 277 22.47 -3.68 2.77
N ALA A 278 23.41 -2.96 2.14
CA ALA A 278 23.74 -1.58 2.52
C ALA A 278 22.51 -0.68 2.41
N LEU A 279 21.81 -0.76 1.26
CA LEU A 279 20.66 0.07 0.95
C LEU A 279 19.49 -0.17 1.91
N LYS A 280 19.15 -1.43 2.17
CA LYS A 280 18.07 -1.80 3.08
C LYS A 280 18.40 -1.39 4.53
N TRP A 281 19.63 -1.63 4.99
CA TRP A 281 20.05 -1.18 6.31
C TRP A 281 20.04 0.35 6.43
N HIS A 282 20.44 1.06 5.38
CA HIS A 282 20.30 2.51 5.32
C HIS A 282 18.84 2.96 5.44
N ALA A 283 17.92 2.34 4.69
CA ALA A 283 16.50 2.66 4.75
C ALA A 283 15.90 2.42 6.15
N ILE A 284 16.24 1.29 6.79
CA ILE A 284 15.82 0.97 8.17
C ILE A 284 16.30 2.05 9.15
N ARG A 285 17.57 2.45 9.07
CA ARG A 285 18.12 3.50 9.94
C ARG A 285 17.43 4.86 9.69
N ARG A 286 17.26 5.24 8.43
CA ARG A 286 16.62 6.51 8.06
C ARG A 286 15.16 6.57 8.53
N THR A 287 14.41 5.52 8.39
CA THR A 287 13.02 5.47 8.85
C THR A 287 12.93 5.50 10.38
N LYS A 288 13.85 4.84 11.08
CA LYS A 288 14.00 4.96 12.54
C LYS A 288 14.36 6.40 12.97
N GLU A 289 15.30 7.05 12.28
CA GLU A 289 15.68 8.46 12.54
C GLU A 289 14.51 9.43 12.32
N TRP A 290 13.56 9.10 11.43
CA TRP A 290 12.31 9.86 11.21
C TRP A 290 11.25 9.61 12.30
N GLY A 291 11.53 8.72 13.25
CA GLY A 291 10.65 8.41 14.37
C GLY A 291 9.57 7.37 14.06
N LEU A 292 9.73 6.61 12.98
CA LEU A 292 8.80 5.52 12.69
C LEU A 292 9.05 4.34 13.65
N ASN A 293 7.98 3.64 14.02
CA ASN A 293 8.01 2.52 14.94
C ASN A 293 8.18 1.18 14.24
N ASN A 294 7.75 1.08 12.98
CA ASN A 294 7.69 -0.18 12.25
C ASN A 294 8.30 -0.08 10.86
N TYR A 295 8.89 -1.20 10.41
CA TYR A 295 9.36 -1.37 9.03
C TYR A 295 8.79 -2.67 8.47
N ASP A 296 7.96 -2.57 7.44
CA ASP A 296 7.33 -3.67 6.73
C ASP A 296 8.13 -3.99 5.45
N PHE A 297 8.71 -5.18 5.37
CA PHE A 297 9.47 -5.62 4.20
C PHE A 297 8.59 -5.91 2.98
N GLY A 298 7.28 -5.69 3.06
CA GLY A 298 6.32 -6.01 2.02
C GLY A 298 6.05 -7.52 1.90
N GLY A 299 5.05 -7.84 1.09
CA GLY A 299 4.52 -9.18 1.02
C GLY A 299 5.52 -10.29 0.70
N LEU A 300 5.28 -11.47 1.27
CA LEU A 300 6.03 -12.69 0.96
C LEU A 300 5.42 -13.33 -0.29
N ILE A 301 6.17 -13.30 -1.42
CA ILE A 301 5.63 -13.66 -2.74
C ILE A 301 6.13 -15.02 -3.23
N ASN A 302 7.42 -15.29 -3.06
CA ASN A 302 8.08 -16.52 -3.51
C ASN A 302 9.20 -16.93 -2.56
N ASP A 303 9.67 -18.15 -2.65
CA ASP A 303 10.63 -18.74 -1.71
C ASP A 303 11.94 -17.95 -1.59
N GLY A 304 12.50 -17.48 -2.69
CA GLY A 304 13.76 -16.73 -2.69
C GLY A 304 13.63 -15.37 -2.02
N VAL A 305 12.61 -14.59 -2.40
CA VAL A 305 12.34 -13.26 -1.81
C VAL A 305 11.92 -13.42 -0.36
N SER A 306 11.06 -14.38 -0.05
CA SER A 306 10.58 -14.64 1.31
C SER A 306 11.72 -15.07 2.24
N THR A 307 12.61 -15.95 1.78
CA THR A 307 13.81 -16.35 2.54
C THR A 307 14.72 -15.17 2.82
N PHE A 308 14.92 -14.29 1.82
CA PHE A 308 15.70 -13.08 2.00
C PHE A 308 15.08 -12.16 3.06
N LYS A 309 13.75 -11.91 2.99
CA LYS A 309 13.05 -11.06 3.97
C LYS A 309 13.10 -11.65 5.38
N ARG A 310 12.86 -12.96 5.54
CA ARG A 310 12.97 -13.65 6.85
C ARG A 310 14.37 -13.62 7.44
N SER A 311 15.41 -13.33 6.66
CA SER A 311 16.76 -13.18 7.18
C SER A 311 17.00 -11.85 7.91
N TRP A 312 16.05 -10.90 7.84
CA TRP A 312 16.13 -9.59 8.49
C TRP A 312 15.36 -9.53 9.82
N SER A 313 14.30 -10.33 9.96
CA SER A 313 13.51 -10.46 11.18
C SER A 313 12.77 -11.80 11.13
N ASP A 314 12.50 -12.38 12.29
CA ASP A 314 11.66 -13.57 12.46
C ASP A 314 10.19 -13.23 12.76
N HIS A 315 9.88 -11.94 12.92
CA HIS A 315 8.51 -11.48 13.19
C HIS A 315 7.68 -11.47 11.87
N GLU A 316 7.04 -12.59 11.59
CA GLU A 316 6.10 -12.73 10.48
C GLU A 316 4.68 -12.32 10.93
N VAL A 317 4.08 -11.39 10.21
CA VAL A 317 2.69 -10.94 10.39
C VAL A 317 1.82 -11.49 9.29
N THR A 318 0.66 -12.04 9.67
CA THR A 318 -0.35 -12.54 8.74
C THR A 318 -1.60 -11.65 8.83
N PHE A 319 -1.95 -11.00 7.73
CA PHE A 319 -3.19 -10.24 7.62
C PHE A 319 -4.40 -11.16 7.41
N ALA A 320 -5.58 -10.69 7.76
CA ALA A 320 -6.83 -11.46 7.66
C ALA A 320 -7.15 -11.97 6.23
N GLY A 321 -6.55 -11.37 5.20
CA GLY A 321 -6.75 -11.73 3.80
C GLY A 321 -7.86 -10.94 3.13
N THR A 322 -8.42 -11.47 2.05
CA THR A 322 -9.44 -10.81 1.22
C THR A 322 -10.84 -11.29 1.60
N PHE A 323 -11.77 -10.34 1.76
CA PHE A 323 -13.18 -10.62 2.03
C PHE A 323 -14.06 -9.97 0.95
N ASP A 324 -15.04 -10.73 0.46
CA ASP A 324 -15.96 -10.30 -0.58
C ASP A 324 -17.38 -10.12 -0.05
N LYS A 325 -18.03 -9.01 -0.37
CA LYS A 325 -19.48 -8.83 -0.32
C LYS A 325 -20.02 -8.99 -1.74
N PRO A 326 -20.70 -10.10 -2.07
CA PRO A 326 -21.40 -10.24 -3.35
C PRO A 326 -22.50 -9.19 -3.49
N LEU A 327 -22.54 -8.47 -4.60
CA LEU A 327 -23.49 -7.37 -4.84
C LEU A 327 -24.46 -7.66 -5.99
N SER A 328 -24.19 -8.72 -6.79
CA SER A 328 -25.07 -9.15 -7.87
C SER A 328 -25.02 -10.67 -8.07
N SER A 329 -25.99 -11.21 -8.82
CA SER A 329 -26.02 -12.64 -9.21
C SER A 329 -24.82 -13.02 -10.11
N ALA A 330 -24.21 -12.06 -10.80
CA ALA A 330 -23.01 -12.28 -11.61
C ALA A 330 -21.75 -12.56 -10.78
N TYR A 331 -21.81 -12.44 -9.44
CA TYR A 331 -20.66 -12.75 -8.57
C TYR A 331 -20.14 -14.18 -8.75
N ALA A 332 -21.02 -15.16 -8.99
CA ALA A 332 -20.60 -16.53 -9.24
C ALA A 332 -19.72 -16.65 -10.50
N ILE A 333 -20.04 -15.87 -11.54
CA ILE A 333 -19.25 -15.78 -12.78
C ILE A 333 -17.90 -15.12 -12.49
N TRP A 334 -17.90 -14.01 -11.75
CA TRP A 334 -16.69 -13.33 -11.31
C TRP A 334 -15.76 -14.26 -10.53
N ASN A 335 -16.30 -14.91 -9.52
CA ASN A 335 -15.53 -15.77 -8.62
C ASN A 335 -14.90 -16.98 -9.32
N ARG A 336 -15.61 -17.59 -10.28
CA ARG A 336 -15.10 -18.73 -11.08
C ARG A 336 -14.25 -18.29 -12.26
N GLY A 337 -14.56 -17.15 -12.87
CA GLY A 337 -13.90 -16.65 -14.07
C GLY A 337 -12.57 -15.94 -13.84
N LEU A 338 -12.34 -15.40 -12.66
CA LEU A 338 -11.15 -14.60 -12.37
C LEU A 338 -9.82 -15.38 -12.56
N PRO A 339 -9.67 -16.65 -12.13
CA PRO A 339 -8.46 -17.42 -12.38
C PRO A 339 -8.23 -17.69 -13.87
N ALA A 340 -9.29 -17.99 -14.62
CA ALA A 340 -9.24 -18.23 -16.06
C ALA A 340 -8.84 -16.94 -16.81
N ALA A 341 -9.42 -15.79 -16.46
CA ALA A 341 -9.08 -14.50 -17.04
C ALA A 341 -7.62 -14.11 -16.79
N LYS A 342 -7.12 -14.29 -15.55
CA LYS A 342 -5.70 -14.07 -15.21
C LYS A 342 -4.77 -14.99 -16.04
N SER A 343 -5.13 -16.24 -16.24
CA SER A 343 -4.37 -17.20 -17.05
C SER A 343 -4.34 -16.81 -18.52
N ILE A 344 -5.47 -16.38 -19.08
CA ILE A 344 -5.60 -15.95 -20.47
C ILE A 344 -4.76 -14.68 -20.71
N ILE A 345 -4.88 -13.67 -19.85
CA ILE A 345 -4.10 -12.42 -19.95
C ILE A 345 -2.60 -12.70 -19.88
N ARG A 346 -2.17 -13.61 -18.99
CA ARG A 346 -0.77 -14.02 -18.88
C ARG A 346 -0.28 -14.72 -20.15
N ARG A 347 -1.09 -15.58 -20.78
CA ARG A 347 -0.79 -16.22 -22.06
C ARG A 347 -0.64 -15.23 -23.21
N PHE A 348 -1.57 -14.26 -23.33
CA PHE A 348 -1.48 -13.24 -24.38
C PHE A 348 -0.26 -12.33 -24.22
N ARG A 349 0.13 -11.99 -23.00
CA ARG A 349 1.36 -11.22 -22.75
C ARG A 349 2.64 -12.00 -23.03
N SER A 350 2.62 -13.34 -22.93
CA SER A 350 3.77 -14.17 -23.26
C SER A 350 3.92 -14.46 -24.76
N LEU A 351 2.86 -14.26 -25.57
CA LEU A 351 2.87 -14.45 -27.03
C LEU A 351 3.19 -13.16 -27.80
N GLY A 352 3.23 -12.02 -27.12
CA GLY A 352 3.57 -10.71 -27.69
C GLY A 352 5.00 -10.24 -27.38
N ARG A 353 5.89 -11.16 -26.96
CA ARG A 353 7.32 -10.91 -26.76
C ARG A 353 8.16 -11.72 -27.72
#